data_867f53a104d6ce1ac6c991f0f0fd997a
#
_entry.id   867f53a104d6ce1ac6c991f0f0fd997a
#
_cell.length_a   1.000
_cell.length_b   1.000
_cell.length_c   1.000
_cell.angle_alpha   90.00
_cell.angle_beta   90.00
_cell.angle_gamma   90.00
#
_symmetry.space_group_name_H-M   'P 1'
#
loop_
_entity.id
_entity.type
_entity.pdbx_description
1 polymer ?
#
loop_
_entity_poly.entity_id
_entity_poly.type
_entity_poly.pdbx_seq_one_letter_code
_entity_poly.pdbx_strand_id
1 'polypeptide(L)'
;MAVVSLKDLHKSYPLGKESVEAVKGVSFEIEKGEFAAISGPSGSGKSTILNMIGLIDLPSAGSIVIDGTDVYEGVNLSDAEVENNRWSSSGGDKKKKKRTVLPAKLDKRITGLRRSHLGFIFQTFNLIPVLNVYENIEFPLLLESKDKNSKSPVDDFTKSQKEEWINFLIEKVGLTD
;
A
#
# COMPACT_ATOMS: atom_id res chain seq x y z
N MET A 1 18.66 7.45 10.39
CA MET A 1 18.57 6.12 9.73
C MET A 1 17.29 6.11 8.92
N ALA A 2 17.42 5.96 7.60
CA ALA A 2 16.29 6.03 6.69
C ALA A 2 15.28 4.92 6.96
N VAL A 3 14.01 5.26 7.06
CA VAL A 3 12.89 4.31 7.17
C VAL A 3 12.34 3.94 5.80
N VAL A 4 12.50 4.84 4.81
CA VAL A 4 12.20 4.58 3.39
C VAL A 4 13.38 5.04 2.57
N SER A 5 13.87 4.18 1.68
CA SER A 5 14.90 4.54 0.70
C SER A 5 14.48 4.05 -0.68
N LEU A 6 14.47 4.96 -1.65
CA LEU A 6 14.21 4.69 -3.05
C LEU A 6 15.51 4.89 -3.84
N LYS A 7 15.85 3.95 -4.71
CA LYS A 7 17.03 4.08 -5.55
C LYS A 7 16.70 3.76 -7.00
N ASP A 8 16.93 4.75 -7.86
CA ASP A 8 16.74 4.67 -9.32
C ASP A 8 15.36 4.08 -9.69
N LEU A 9 14.31 4.61 -9.05
CA LEU A 9 12.97 4.06 -9.17
C LEU A 9 12.33 4.47 -10.48
N HIS A 10 11.89 3.50 -11.26
CA HIS A 10 11.19 3.68 -12.53
C HIS A 10 9.80 3.06 -12.49
N LYS A 11 8.86 3.69 -13.19
CA LYS A 11 7.53 3.13 -13.42
C LYS A 11 7.02 3.47 -14.81
N SER A 12 6.71 2.44 -15.58
CA SER A 12 6.10 2.55 -16.88
C SER A 12 4.75 1.82 -16.89
N TYR A 13 3.76 2.42 -17.54
CA TYR A 13 2.44 1.82 -17.74
C TYR A 13 2.21 1.57 -19.23
N PRO A 14 1.77 0.37 -19.64
CA PRO A 14 1.43 0.08 -21.02
C PRO A 14 0.17 0.87 -21.42
N LEU A 15 0.24 1.55 -22.57
CA LEU A 15 -0.87 2.29 -23.18
C LEU A 15 -1.05 1.83 -24.63
N GLY A 16 -1.81 0.76 -24.84
CA GLY A 16 -1.97 0.11 -26.15
C GLY A 16 -0.65 -0.49 -26.65
N LYS A 17 -0.08 0.06 -27.73
CA LYS A 17 1.23 -0.36 -28.29
C LYS A 17 2.41 0.45 -27.73
N GLU A 18 2.14 1.50 -27.00
CA GLU A 18 3.14 2.40 -26.40
C GLU A 18 3.21 2.20 -24.89
N SER A 19 4.20 2.79 -24.24
CA SER A 19 4.29 2.86 -22.80
C SER A 19 4.46 4.30 -22.35
N VAL A 20 3.82 4.64 -21.25
CA VAL A 20 3.98 5.94 -20.58
C VAL A 20 4.87 5.75 -19.37
N GLU A 21 6.03 6.39 -19.38
CA GLU A 21 6.94 6.41 -18.25
C GLU A 21 6.49 7.47 -17.24
N ALA A 22 5.87 7.02 -16.16
CA ALA A 22 5.30 7.87 -15.12
C ALA A 22 6.34 8.30 -14.07
N VAL A 23 7.37 7.49 -13.84
CA VAL A 23 8.48 7.77 -12.93
C VAL A 23 9.79 7.39 -13.63
N LYS A 24 10.79 8.30 -13.58
CA LYS A 24 12.01 8.27 -14.39
C LYS A 24 13.25 8.37 -13.51
N GLY A 25 13.66 7.29 -12.86
CA GLY A 25 14.91 7.23 -12.11
C GLY A 25 14.91 8.10 -10.85
N VAL A 26 13.85 8.02 -10.03
CA VAL A 26 13.74 8.79 -8.79
C VAL A 26 14.47 8.11 -7.64
N SER A 27 15.29 8.89 -6.92
CA SER A 27 16.01 8.44 -5.74
C SER A 27 15.86 9.45 -4.61
N PHE A 28 15.46 9.00 -3.42
CA PHE A 28 15.46 9.79 -2.18
C PHE A 28 15.31 8.88 -0.96
N GLU A 29 15.53 9.46 0.21
CA GLU A 29 15.38 8.79 1.49
C GLU A 29 14.46 9.61 2.40
N ILE A 30 13.77 8.93 3.31
CA ILE A 30 12.97 9.53 4.38
C ILE A 30 13.50 8.98 5.70
N GLU A 31 13.90 9.88 6.59
CA GLU A 31 14.42 9.53 7.91
C GLU A 31 13.30 9.22 8.91
N LYS A 32 13.64 8.51 9.96
CA LYS A 32 12.70 8.22 11.05
C LYS A 32 12.25 9.52 11.73
N GLY A 33 10.92 9.72 11.80
CA GLY A 33 10.32 10.92 12.41
C GLY A 33 10.26 12.13 11.47
N GLU A 34 10.70 11.98 10.23
CA GLU A 34 10.62 13.04 9.22
C GLU A 34 9.19 13.19 8.68
N PHE A 35 8.81 14.43 8.41
CA PHE A 35 7.63 14.80 7.64
C PHE A 35 8.06 15.20 6.23
N ALA A 36 7.75 14.36 5.24
CA ALA A 36 8.11 14.57 3.85
C ALA A 36 6.86 14.84 2.98
N ALA A 37 6.99 15.73 2.00
CA ALA A 37 5.92 16.03 1.05
C ALA A 37 6.42 15.92 -0.39
N ILE A 38 5.64 15.22 -1.23
CA ILE A 38 5.88 15.12 -2.67
C ILE A 38 4.99 16.14 -3.37
N SER A 39 5.57 17.20 -3.95
CA SER A 39 4.84 18.24 -4.65
C SER A 39 5.15 18.27 -6.15
N GLY A 40 4.26 18.88 -6.94
CA GLY A 40 4.42 19.02 -8.38
C GLY A 40 3.06 19.13 -9.11
N PRO A 41 3.05 19.43 -10.41
CA PRO A 41 1.84 19.57 -11.21
C PRO A 41 1.07 18.25 -11.33
N SER A 42 -0.19 18.32 -11.81
CA SER A 42 -0.96 17.11 -12.12
C SER A 42 -0.24 16.26 -13.18
N GLY A 43 -0.24 14.95 -13.02
CA GLY A 43 0.44 14.03 -13.94
C GLY A 43 1.95 13.86 -13.71
N SER A 44 2.57 14.54 -12.72
CA SER A 44 4.02 14.43 -12.45
C SER A 44 4.47 13.14 -11.73
N GLY A 45 3.59 12.17 -11.55
CA GLY A 45 3.95 10.87 -10.95
C GLY A 45 3.85 10.77 -9.43
N LYS A 46 3.39 11.83 -8.71
CA LYS A 46 3.28 11.84 -7.23
C LYS A 46 2.54 10.63 -6.66
N SER A 47 1.32 10.41 -7.14
CA SER A 47 0.49 9.28 -6.68
C SER A 47 1.12 7.93 -7.05
N THR A 48 1.82 7.87 -8.17
CA THR A 48 2.56 6.66 -8.58
C THR A 48 3.69 6.36 -7.60
N ILE A 49 4.48 7.37 -7.20
CA ILE A 49 5.54 7.21 -6.20
C ILE A 49 4.94 6.78 -4.86
N LEU A 50 3.88 7.45 -4.39
CA LEU A 50 3.19 7.09 -3.13
C LEU A 50 2.64 5.66 -3.16
N ASN A 51 2.05 5.23 -4.29
CA ASN A 51 1.55 3.86 -4.44
C ASN A 51 2.69 2.83 -4.43
N MET A 52 3.86 3.16 -4.98
CA MET A 52 5.02 2.27 -4.95
C MET A 52 5.62 2.19 -3.54
N ILE A 53 5.77 3.30 -2.82
CA ILE A 53 6.19 3.32 -1.41
C ILE A 53 5.19 2.54 -0.55
N GLY A 54 3.90 2.71 -0.83
CA GLY A 54 2.82 1.99 -0.17
C GLY A 54 2.73 0.51 -0.56
N LEU A 55 3.59 0.03 -1.45
CA LEU A 55 3.59 -1.34 -1.97
C LEU A 55 2.24 -1.75 -2.60
N ILE A 56 1.44 -0.76 -3.04
CA ILE A 56 0.18 -0.97 -3.77
C ILE A 56 0.47 -1.24 -5.24
N ASP A 57 1.50 -0.58 -5.79
CA ASP A 57 1.98 -0.78 -7.15
C ASP A 57 3.45 -1.20 -7.16
N LEU A 58 3.84 -2.00 -8.15
CA LEU A 58 5.21 -2.48 -8.31
C LEU A 58 6.00 -1.52 -9.20
N PRO A 59 7.27 -1.24 -8.90
CA PRO A 59 8.14 -0.52 -9.82
C PRO A 59 8.44 -1.37 -11.06
N SER A 60 8.76 -0.69 -12.17
CA SER A 60 9.27 -1.35 -13.38
C SER A 60 10.78 -1.63 -13.26
N ALA A 61 11.51 -0.78 -12.52
CA ALA A 61 12.92 -0.94 -12.19
C ALA A 61 13.28 -0.13 -10.94
N GLY A 62 14.47 -0.36 -10.40
CA GLY A 62 14.96 0.26 -9.17
C GLY A 62 14.68 -0.56 -7.92
N SER A 63 14.96 0.02 -6.76
CA SER A 63 14.76 -0.66 -5.47
C SER A 63 14.02 0.23 -4.47
N ILE A 64 13.28 -0.43 -3.57
CA ILE A 64 12.60 0.18 -2.43
C ILE A 64 13.03 -0.57 -1.18
N VAL A 65 13.55 0.16 -0.21
CA VAL A 65 13.90 -0.38 1.11
C VAL A 65 12.96 0.25 2.13
N ILE A 66 12.33 -0.57 2.97
CA ILE A 66 11.46 -0.14 4.07
C ILE A 66 12.01 -0.75 5.36
N ASP A 67 12.32 0.11 6.30
CA ASP A 67 12.90 -0.24 7.61
C ASP A 67 14.05 -1.25 7.48
N GLY A 68 15.00 -0.97 6.58
CA GLY A 68 16.16 -1.81 6.29
C GLY A 68 15.89 -3.07 5.46
N THR A 69 14.64 -3.34 5.09
CA THR A 69 14.26 -4.50 4.27
C THR A 69 14.13 -4.10 2.80
N ASP A 70 14.95 -4.65 1.92
CA ASP A 70 14.74 -4.52 0.47
C ASP A 70 13.50 -5.32 0.06
N VAL A 71 12.49 -4.58 -0.42
CA VAL A 71 11.17 -5.16 -0.76
C VAL A 71 11.27 -6.19 -1.86
N TYR A 72 12.12 -5.95 -2.85
CA TYR A 72 12.22 -6.75 -4.08
C TYR A 72 13.48 -7.61 -4.17
N GLU A 73 14.21 -7.76 -3.05
CA GLU A 73 15.43 -8.58 -3.02
C GLU A 73 15.21 -9.98 -3.60
N GLY A 74 16.04 -10.34 -4.57
CA GLY A 74 15.99 -11.64 -5.24
C GLY A 74 14.79 -11.82 -6.19
N VAL A 75 14.12 -10.74 -6.56
CA VAL A 75 13.03 -10.74 -7.53
C VAL A 75 13.46 -10.02 -8.78
N ASN A 76 13.35 -10.68 -9.93
CA ASN A 76 13.50 -10.02 -11.21
C ASN A 76 12.15 -9.37 -11.60
N LEU A 77 12.09 -8.04 -11.50
CA LEU A 77 10.88 -7.27 -11.78
C LEU A 77 10.44 -7.37 -13.25
N SER A 78 11.36 -7.66 -14.18
CA SER A 78 11.04 -7.88 -15.59
C SER A 78 10.34 -9.21 -15.86
N ASP A 79 10.53 -10.22 -15.01
CA ASP A 79 9.91 -11.53 -15.13
C ASP A 79 8.56 -11.61 -14.41
N ALA A 80 8.28 -10.64 -13.52
CA ALA A 80 6.95 -10.42 -13.01
C ALA A 80 6.11 -9.88 -14.18
N GLU A 81 5.29 -10.72 -14.84
CA GLU A 81 4.27 -10.24 -15.79
C GLU A 81 3.34 -9.28 -15.03
N VAL A 82 3.74 -8.01 -14.99
CA VAL A 82 2.96 -6.92 -14.39
C VAL A 82 1.86 -6.57 -15.38
N GLU A 83 0.85 -7.40 -15.50
CA GLU A 83 -0.42 -6.94 -16.03
C GLU A 83 -1.01 -5.97 -15.02
N ASN A 84 -0.84 -4.66 -15.29
CA ASN A 84 -1.49 -3.60 -14.56
C ASN A 84 -2.98 -3.90 -14.44
N ASN A 85 -3.42 -4.29 -13.24
CA ASN A 85 -4.82 -4.30 -12.86
C ASN A 85 -5.32 -2.86 -12.81
N ARG A 86 -5.50 -2.25 -13.99
CA ARG A 86 -6.26 -1.03 -14.11
C ARG A 86 -7.69 -1.38 -13.79
N TRP A 87 -8.21 -0.90 -12.66
CA TRP A 87 -9.63 -0.79 -12.40
C TRP A 87 -10.25 0.10 -13.50
N SER A 88 -10.60 -0.48 -14.62
CA SER A 88 -11.42 0.17 -15.62
C SER A 88 -12.87 -0.16 -15.33
N SER A 89 -13.55 0.77 -14.69
CA SER A 89 -15.01 0.90 -14.76
C SER A 89 -15.39 1.27 -16.18
N SER A 90 -15.48 0.30 -17.09
CA SER A 90 -16.26 0.41 -18.33
C SER A 90 -16.47 -0.98 -18.91
N GLY A 91 -17.75 -1.23 -19.16
CA GLY A 91 -18.28 -2.53 -19.52
C GLY A 91 -17.80 -3.08 -20.87
N GLY A 92 -17.88 -4.40 -20.99
CA GLY A 92 -17.91 -5.15 -22.22
C GLY A 92 -16.54 -5.68 -22.65
N ASP A 93 -16.17 -6.83 -22.21
CA ASP A 93 -15.75 -8.04 -22.92
C ASP A 93 -15.10 -9.02 -21.93
N LYS A 94 -15.67 -10.23 -21.88
CA LYS A 94 -15.19 -11.32 -21.01
C LYS A 94 -13.92 -11.98 -21.59
N LYS A 95 -12.86 -11.23 -21.85
CA LYS A 95 -11.53 -11.82 -22.03
C LYS A 95 -10.93 -12.02 -20.65
N LYS A 96 -10.56 -13.26 -20.32
CA LYS A 96 -9.92 -13.67 -19.07
C LYS A 96 -8.75 -12.73 -18.77
N LYS A 97 -8.94 -11.78 -17.84
CA LYS A 97 -7.84 -10.95 -17.32
C LYS A 97 -6.89 -11.90 -16.60
N LYS A 98 -5.69 -12.09 -17.14
CA LYS A 98 -4.61 -12.72 -16.40
C LYS A 98 -4.35 -11.87 -15.17
N ARG A 99 -4.56 -12.43 -13.97
CA ARG A 99 -4.12 -11.78 -12.73
C ARG A 99 -2.60 -11.91 -12.67
N THR A 100 -1.92 -10.82 -12.37
CA THR A 100 -0.50 -10.88 -12.01
C THR A 100 -0.39 -11.73 -10.75
N VAL A 101 0.21 -12.90 -10.89
CA VAL A 101 0.49 -13.77 -9.75
C VAL A 101 1.91 -13.46 -9.31
N LEU A 102 2.04 -12.69 -8.23
CA LEU A 102 3.34 -12.47 -7.61
C LEU A 102 3.91 -13.79 -7.11
N PRO A 103 5.24 -13.98 -7.19
CA PRO A 103 5.87 -15.09 -6.50
C PRO A 103 5.43 -15.12 -5.02
N ALA A 104 5.01 -16.28 -4.52
CA ALA A 104 4.43 -16.40 -3.18
C ALA A 104 5.34 -15.80 -2.07
N LYS A 105 6.66 -15.88 -2.24
CA LYS A 105 7.63 -15.29 -1.33
C LYS A 105 7.58 -13.75 -1.34
N LEU A 106 7.40 -13.14 -2.52
CA LEU A 106 7.27 -11.69 -2.67
C LEU A 106 5.93 -11.21 -2.12
N ASP A 107 4.84 -11.88 -2.46
CA ASP A 107 3.50 -11.54 -1.96
C ASP A 107 3.44 -11.56 -0.44
N LYS A 108 4.03 -12.59 0.18
CA LYS A 108 4.13 -12.67 1.65
C LYS A 108 4.98 -11.54 2.24
N ARG A 109 6.11 -11.17 1.60
CA ARG A 109 6.98 -10.06 2.04
C ARG A 109 6.23 -8.73 1.97
N ILE A 110 5.61 -8.42 0.83
CA ILE A 110 4.83 -7.20 0.62
C ILE A 110 3.68 -7.11 1.63
N THR A 111 2.93 -8.20 1.82
CA THR A 111 1.82 -8.24 2.76
C THR A 111 2.30 -8.02 4.20
N GLY A 112 3.42 -8.64 4.58
CA GLY A 112 4.03 -8.43 5.90
C GLY A 112 4.45 -6.99 6.12
N LEU A 113 5.20 -6.38 5.18
CA LEU A 113 5.66 -4.99 5.28
C LEU A 113 4.49 -4.00 5.33
N ARG A 114 3.48 -4.17 4.48
CA ARG A 114 2.28 -3.31 4.53
C ARG A 114 1.57 -3.35 5.87
N ARG A 115 1.48 -4.53 6.47
CA ARG A 115 0.81 -4.72 7.74
C ARG A 115 1.57 -4.09 8.91
N SER A 116 2.90 -4.24 8.93
CA SER A 116 3.72 -3.89 10.11
C SER A 116 4.36 -2.50 10.06
N HIS A 117 4.50 -1.90 8.87
CA HIS A 117 5.28 -0.66 8.69
C HIS A 117 4.52 0.46 7.98
N LEU A 118 3.37 0.19 7.37
CA LEU A 118 2.67 1.16 6.53
C LEU A 118 1.24 1.40 7.00
N GLY A 119 0.89 2.67 7.17
CA GLY A 119 -0.49 3.13 7.33
C GLY A 119 -0.89 4.01 6.17
N PHE A 120 -2.15 3.92 5.73
CA PHE A 120 -2.66 4.67 4.59
C PHE A 120 -3.80 5.58 5.00
N ILE A 121 -3.72 6.83 4.54
CA ILE A 121 -4.85 7.76 4.52
C ILE A 121 -5.11 8.09 3.05
N PHE A 122 -6.21 7.58 2.52
CA PHE A 122 -6.59 7.79 1.12
C PHE A 122 -7.37 9.10 0.95
N GLN A 123 -7.29 9.69 -0.23
CA GLN A 123 -8.08 10.86 -0.61
C GLN A 123 -9.60 10.55 -0.62
N THR A 124 -9.97 9.33 -1.00
CA THR A 124 -11.32 8.78 -0.87
C THR A 124 -11.38 7.93 0.40
N PHE A 125 -12.50 7.95 1.11
CA PHE A 125 -12.62 7.33 2.43
C PHE A 125 -12.36 5.82 2.43
N ASN A 126 -12.49 5.14 1.30
CA ASN A 126 -12.28 3.70 1.11
C ASN A 126 -13.01 2.82 2.15
N LEU A 127 -14.15 3.32 2.64
CA LEU A 127 -15.01 2.57 3.55
C LEU A 127 -15.67 1.40 2.81
N ILE A 128 -15.88 0.33 3.53
CA ILE A 128 -16.65 -0.82 3.05
C ILE A 128 -18.15 -0.47 3.20
N PRO A 129 -18.89 -0.25 2.09
CA PRO A 129 -20.25 0.34 2.16
C PRO A 129 -21.28 -0.51 2.89
N VAL A 130 -21.05 -1.83 2.99
CA VAL A 130 -21.96 -2.76 3.67
C VAL A 130 -21.71 -2.86 5.17
N LEU A 131 -20.64 -2.25 5.68
CA LEU A 131 -20.28 -2.21 7.08
C LEU A 131 -20.67 -0.87 7.69
N ASN A 132 -21.12 -0.88 8.95
CA ASN A 132 -21.35 0.34 9.72
C ASN A 132 -20.01 0.97 10.18
N VAL A 133 -20.08 2.10 10.90
CA VAL A 133 -18.89 2.83 11.37
C VAL A 133 -18.01 1.95 12.27
N TYR A 134 -18.62 1.28 13.25
CA TYR A 134 -17.93 0.40 14.18
C TYR A 134 -17.21 -0.73 13.45
N GLU A 135 -17.90 -1.42 12.55
CA GLU A 135 -17.38 -2.54 11.77
C GLU A 135 -16.26 -2.12 10.81
N ASN A 136 -16.34 -0.92 10.21
CA ASN A 136 -15.24 -0.39 9.39
C ASN A 136 -13.96 -0.15 10.19
N ILE A 137 -14.07 0.25 11.48
CA ILE A 137 -12.93 0.43 12.37
C ILE A 137 -12.44 -0.91 12.91
N GLU A 138 -13.35 -1.83 13.23
CA GLU A 138 -13.01 -3.15 13.78
C GLU A 138 -12.31 -4.05 12.74
N PHE A 139 -12.72 -3.98 11.48
CA PHE A 139 -12.25 -4.88 10.42
C PHE A 139 -10.71 -4.93 10.28
N PRO A 140 -9.98 -3.79 10.20
CA PRO A 140 -8.52 -3.81 10.22
C PRO A 140 -7.91 -4.48 11.46
N LEU A 141 -8.50 -4.25 12.64
CA LEU A 141 -8.02 -4.84 13.91
C LEU A 141 -8.16 -6.37 13.93
N LEU A 142 -9.19 -6.90 13.27
CA LEU A 142 -9.37 -8.35 13.11
C LEU A 142 -8.33 -8.98 12.18
N LEU A 143 -7.81 -8.24 11.20
CA LEU A 143 -6.77 -8.70 10.30
C LEU A 143 -5.40 -8.73 11.00
N GLU A 144 -5.12 -7.75 11.87
CA GLU A 144 -3.86 -7.66 12.63
C GLU A 144 -3.70 -8.81 13.61
N SER A 145 -4.75 -9.18 14.32
CA SER A 145 -4.72 -10.18 15.39
C SER A 145 -4.27 -11.60 14.97
N LYS A 146 -4.10 -11.86 13.69
CA LYS A 146 -3.71 -13.18 13.15
C LYS A 146 -2.22 -13.33 12.88
N ASP A 147 -1.44 -12.28 12.97
CA ASP A 147 0.00 -12.33 12.71
C ASP A 147 0.80 -12.32 14.03
N LYS A 148 1.36 -13.47 14.38
CA LYS A 148 2.20 -13.63 15.59
C LYS A 148 3.47 -12.77 15.58
N ASN A 149 3.84 -12.17 14.45
CA ASN A 149 5.02 -11.33 14.29
C ASN A 149 4.67 -9.83 14.23
N SER A 150 3.39 -9.46 14.20
CA SER A 150 2.93 -8.09 14.31
C SER A 150 3.00 -7.64 15.75
N LYS A 151 3.63 -6.51 16.04
CA LYS A 151 3.61 -5.84 17.34
C LYS A 151 2.76 -4.58 17.25
N SER A 152 1.50 -4.75 16.86
CA SER A 152 0.54 -3.64 16.97
C SER A 152 0.21 -3.39 18.45
N PRO A 153 0.08 -2.13 18.89
CA PRO A 153 -0.36 -1.80 20.24
C PRO A 153 -1.69 -2.43 20.65
N VAL A 154 -2.50 -2.85 19.67
CA VAL A 154 -3.83 -3.44 19.89
C VAL A 154 -3.83 -4.98 19.84
N ASP A 155 -2.70 -5.61 19.53
CA ASP A 155 -2.62 -7.08 19.45
C ASP A 155 -2.86 -7.72 20.82
N ASP A 156 -2.40 -7.07 21.89
CA ASP A 156 -2.55 -7.54 23.28
C ASP A 156 -3.89 -7.10 23.91
N PHE A 157 -4.73 -6.38 23.20
CA PHE A 157 -6.02 -5.92 23.73
C PHE A 157 -6.99 -7.09 23.90
N THR A 158 -7.59 -7.18 25.08
CA THR A 158 -8.76 -8.00 25.31
C THR A 158 -9.94 -7.52 24.45
N LYS A 159 -10.98 -8.35 24.32
CA LYS A 159 -12.18 -7.95 23.56
C LYS A 159 -12.77 -6.64 24.10
N SER A 160 -12.88 -6.49 25.41
CA SER A 160 -13.40 -5.25 26.05
C SER A 160 -12.53 -4.04 25.73
N GLN A 161 -11.22 -4.16 25.79
CA GLN A 161 -10.29 -3.08 25.46
C GLN A 161 -10.39 -2.65 23.98
N LYS A 162 -10.62 -3.59 23.06
CA LYS A 162 -10.87 -3.27 21.65
C LYS A 162 -12.16 -2.50 21.46
N GLU A 163 -13.24 -2.92 22.14
CA GLU A 163 -14.53 -2.21 22.10
C GLU A 163 -14.39 -0.79 22.67
N GLU A 164 -13.72 -0.62 23.80
CA GLU A 164 -13.46 0.70 24.39
C GLU A 164 -12.62 1.59 23.46
N TRP A 165 -11.59 1.02 22.81
CA TRP A 165 -10.74 1.73 21.87
C TRP A 165 -11.49 2.18 20.62
N ILE A 166 -12.35 1.32 20.05
CA ILE A 166 -13.19 1.67 18.90
C ILE A 166 -14.15 2.79 19.26
N ASN A 167 -14.85 2.69 20.41
CA ASN A 167 -15.77 3.71 20.87
C ASN A 167 -15.06 5.06 21.11
N PHE A 168 -13.87 5.02 21.71
CA PHE A 168 -13.02 6.21 21.87
C PHE A 168 -12.69 6.85 20.51
N LEU A 169 -12.35 6.07 19.48
CA LEU A 169 -12.07 6.61 18.15
C LEU A 169 -13.31 7.24 17.52
N ILE A 170 -14.48 6.59 17.63
CA ILE A 170 -15.77 7.10 17.13
C ILE A 170 -16.09 8.45 17.77
N GLU A 171 -15.94 8.56 19.10
CA GLU A 171 -16.12 9.82 19.83
C GLU A 171 -15.16 10.90 19.36
N LYS A 172 -13.87 10.56 19.19
CA LYS A 172 -12.83 11.52 18.78
C LYS A 172 -13.05 12.12 17.40
N VAL A 173 -13.67 11.37 16.49
CA VAL A 173 -14.02 11.87 15.14
C VAL A 173 -15.43 12.45 15.05
N GLY A 174 -16.18 12.52 16.18
CA GLY A 174 -17.51 13.15 16.24
C GLY A 174 -18.62 12.34 15.57
N LEU A 175 -18.56 11.02 15.63
CA LEU A 175 -19.55 10.10 15.05
C LEU A 175 -20.35 9.37 16.14
N THR A 176 -20.73 10.08 17.21
CA THR A 176 -21.44 9.52 18.38
C THR A 176 -22.93 9.60 18.31
N ASP A 177 -23.53 10.19 17.25
CA ASP A 177 -24.99 10.39 17.09
C ASP A 177 -25.62 9.26 16.27
#